data_551b28eb6d5a5cd01d407ed7184a72d7
#
_entry.id   551b28eb6d5a5cd01d407ed7184a72d7
#
_cell.length_a   1.000
_cell.length_b   1.000
_cell.length_c   1.000
_cell.angle_alpha   90.00
_cell.angle_beta   90.00
_cell.angle_gamma   90.00
#
_symmetry.space_group_name_H-M   'P 1'
#
loop_
_entity.id
_entity.type
_entity.pdbx_description
1 polymer ?
#
loop_
_entity_poly.entity_id
_entity_poly.type
_entity_poly.pdbx_seq_one_letter_code
_entity_poly.pdbx_strand_id
1 'polypeptide(L)'
;MEFDWSVIWPAMPALIEGAKMTLLISVLGLVGGLIIGLVAGFARAYGGWIANNLALVFIEIIRGTPIVVQVMFIYFALPMAFPDLRIDPFTAAVVTIMINSGAYIAEITRGAVLSINKGFREAGLALGLSRRETLRYVIMPLALRRMLPPLGNQWIV
;
A
#
# COMPACT_ATOMS: atom_id res chain seq x y z
N MET A 1 10.38 -41.56 0.46
CA MET A 1 11.34 -40.48 0.24
C MET A 1 11.93 -40.16 1.58
N GLU A 2 13.19 -40.45 1.82
CA GLU A 2 13.89 -40.03 3.02
C GLU A 2 14.31 -38.56 2.83
N PHE A 3 13.99 -37.75 3.80
CA PHE A 3 14.35 -36.31 3.76
C PHE A 3 15.81 -36.17 4.18
N ASP A 4 16.65 -35.67 3.28
CA ASP A 4 18.09 -35.49 3.53
C ASP A 4 18.37 -34.12 4.15
N TRP A 5 18.54 -34.10 5.47
CA TRP A 5 18.88 -32.89 6.24
C TRP A 5 20.27 -32.34 5.95
N SER A 6 21.17 -33.12 5.35
CA SER A 6 22.55 -32.68 5.05
C SER A 6 22.60 -31.56 4.02
N VAL A 7 21.55 -31.45 3.17
CA VAL A 7 21.45 -30.41 2.12
C VAL A 7 21.23 -29.00 2.70
N ILE A 8 20.69 -28.90 3.92
CA ILE A 8 20.33 -27.61 4.52
C ILE A 8 21.57 -26.78 4.85
N TRP A 9 22.60 -27.38 5.41
CA TRP A 9 23.79 -26.66 5.86
C TRP A 9 24.59 -25.98 4.73
N PRO A 10 24.86 -26.64 3.61
CA PRO A 10 25.47 -25.99 2.45
C PRO A 10 24.60 -24.92 1.80
N ALA A 11 23.27 -25.04 1.89
CA ALA A 11 22.33 -24.05 1.33
C ALA A 11 22.11 -22.84 2.25
N MET A 12 22.52 -22.88 3.52
CA MET A 12 22.25 -21.83 4.51
C MET A 12 22.70 -20.42 4.07
N PRO A 13 23.88 -20.20 3.48
CA PRO A 13 24.28 -18.89 3.00
C PRO A 13 23.30 -18.32 1.95
N ALA A 14 22.87 -19.16 1.01
CA ALA A 14 21.92 -18.76 -0.04
C ALA A 14 20.52 -18.45 0.55
N LEU A 15 20.09 -19.22 1.55
CA LEU A 15 18.82 -18.97 2.25
C LEU A 15 18.84 -17.64 3.01
N ILE A 16 19.95 -17.31 3.66
CA ILE A 16 20.13 -16.05 4.40
C ILE A 16 20.12 -14.86 3.42
N GLU A 17 20.81 -14.97 2.28
CA GLU A 17 20.79 -13.93 1.24
C GLU A 17 19.37 -13.75 0.65
N GLY A 18 18.66 -14.83 0.37
CA GLY A 18 17.27 -14.78 -0.07
C GLY A 18 16.35 -14.12 0.97
N ALA A 19 16.51 -14.46 2.24
CA ALA A 19 15.74 -13.85 3.33
C ALA A 19 16.00 -12.35 3.47
N LYS A 20 17.25 -11.91 3.37
CA LYS A 20 17.60 -10.47 3.37
C LYS A 20 16.95 -9.74 2.20
N MET A 21 17.01 -10.33 1.00
CA MET A 21 16.39 -9.75 -0.19
C MET A 21 14.87 -9.64 -0.03
N THR A 22 14.22 -10.67 0.47
CA THR A 22 12.78 -10.68 0.76
C THR A 22 12.40 -9.58 1.76
N LEU A 23 13.13 -9.45 2.86
CA LEU A 23 12.88 -8.41 3.85
C LEU A 23 13.07 -7.01 3.25
N LEU A 24 14.13 -6.80 2.46
CA LEU A 24 14.39 -5.52 1.83
C LEU A 24 13.27 -5.11 0.86
N ILE A 25 12.85 -6.02 -0.02
CA ILE A 25 11.75 -5.80 -0.96
C ILE A 25 10.44 -5.50 -0.21
N SER A 26 10.14 -6.29 0.83
CA SER A 26 8.94 -6.11 1.64
C SER A 26 8.91 -4.75 2.35
N VAL A 27 10.00 -4.36 2.99
CA VAL A 27 10.07 -3.07 3.71
C VAL A 27 9.96 -1.90 2.74
N LEU A 28 10.72 -1.91 1.64
CA LEU A 28 10.66 -0.83 0.65
C LEU A 28 9.29 -0.74 -0.03
N GLY A 29 8.73 -1.89 -0.41
CA GLY A 29 7.41 -1.97 -1.02
C GLY A 29 6.29 -1.47 -0.09
N LEU A 30 6.32 -1.88 1.19
CA LEU A 30 5.33 -1.45 2.16
C LEU A 30 5.45 0.02 2.55
N VAL A 31 6.68 0.52 2.75
CA VAL A 31 6.88 1.95 3.06
C VAL A 31 6.39 2.83 1.91
N GLY A 32 6.77 2.49 0.68
CA GLY A 32 6.27 3.20 -0.49
C GLY A 32 4.76 3.03 -0.69
N GLY A 33 4.25 1.83 -0.48
CA GLY A 33 2.81 1.53 -0.51
C GLY A 33 2.03 2.31 0.54
N LEU A 34 2.58 2.49 1.75
CA LEU A 34 1.97 3.31 2.80
C LEU A 34 1.80 4.77 2.34
N ILE A 35 2.81 5.35 1.71
CA ILE A 35 2.75 6.72 1.19
C ILE A 35 1.67 6.83 0.10
N ILE A 36 1.70 5.94 -0.90
CA ILE A 36 0.73 5.92 -1.98
C ILE A 36 -0.68 5.71 -1.41
N GLY A 37 -0.84 4.76 -0.50
CA GLY A 37 -2.12 4.41 0.09
C GLY A 37 -2.72 5.51 0.94
N LEU A 38 -1.92 6.23 1.72
CA LEU A 38 -2.39 7.39 2.47
C LEU A 38 -2.88 8.49 1.52
N VAL A 39 -2.08 8.85 0.52
CA VAL A 39 -2.44 9.89 -0.45
C VAL A 39 -3.72 9.50 -1.22
N ALA A 40 -3.77 8.31 -1.79
CA ALA A 40 -4.94 7.84 -2.54
C ALA A 40 -6.18 7.67 -1.64
N GLY A 41 -6.02 7.17 -0.42
CA GLY A 41 -7.11 6.98 0.53
C GLY A 41 -7.69 8.31 1.03
N PHE A 42 -6.87 9.31 1.33
CA PHE A 42 -7.37 10.65 1.65
C PHE A 42 -7.98 11.35 0.43
N ALA A 43 -7.44 11.16 -0.78
CA ALA A 43 -8.05 11.65 -2.02
C ALA A 43 -9.45 11.05 -2.22
N ARG A 44 -9.64 9.76 -1.88
CA ARG A 44 -10.94 9.08 -1.90
C ARG A 44 -11.91 9.60 -0.84
N ALA A 45 -11.42 9.93 0.36
CA ALA A 45 -12.28 10.34 1.48
C ALA A 45 -12.66 11.83 1.44
N TYR A 46 -11.77 12.70 0.99
CA TYR A 46 -11.90 14.16 1.08
C TYR A 46 -11.59 14.91 -0.22
N GLY A 47 -11.09 14.23 -1.24
CA GLY A 47 -10.77 14.84 -2.52
C GLY A 47 -12.02 15.34 -3.25
N GLY A 48 -11.83 16.34 -4.11
CA GLY A 48 -12.83 16.74 -5.08
C GLY A 48 -13.13 15.62 -6.07
N TRP A 49 -14.13 15.82 -6.93
CA TRP A 49 -14.60 14.82 -7.89
C TRP A 49 -13.46 14.19 -8.72
N ILE A 50 -12.53 14.98 -9.21
CA ILE A 50 -11.41 14.50 -10.04
C ILE A 50 -10.48 13.61 -9.21
N ALA A 51 -10.00 14.08 -8.06
CA ALA A 51 -9.07 13.34 -7.20
C ALA A 51 -9.69 12.03 -6.69
N ASN A 52 -10.96 12.06 -6.34
CA ASN A 52 -11.72 10.88 -5.93
C ASN A 52 -11.79 9.85 -7.05
N ASN A 53 -12.17 10.25 -8.29
CA ASN A 53 -12.31 9.31 -9.40
C ASN A 53 -10.97 8.75 -9.87
N LEU A 54 -9.90 9.55 -9.92
CA LEU A 54 -8.56 9.05 -10.25
C LEU A 54 -8.08 8.02 -9.24
N ALA A 55 -8.25 8.30 -7.95
CA ALA A 55 -7.89 7.34 -6.89
C ALA A 55 -8.78 6.08 -6.94
N LEU A 56 -10.08 6.22 -7.27
CA LEU A 56 -10.98 5.08 -7.46
C LEU A 56 -10.48 4.16 -8.58
N VAL A 57 -10.24 4.72 -9.76
CA VAL A 57 -9.77 3.96 -10.92
C VAL A 57 -8.46 3.23 -10.61
N PHE A 58 -7.51 3.92 -9.98
CA PHE A 58 -6.26 3.31 -9.52
C PHE A 58 -6.52 2.10 -8.60
N ILE A 59 -7.33 2.29 -7.55
CA ILE A 59 -7.63 1.24 -6.58
C ILE A 59 -8.32 0.05 -7.24
N GLU A 60 -9.33 0.28 -8.07
CA GLU A 60 -10.10 -0.78 -8.73
C GLU A 60 -9.25 -1.58 -9.72
N ILE A 61 -8.40 -0.93 -10.52
CA ILE A 61 -7.49 -1.62 -11.45
C ILE A 61 -6.52 -2.50 -10.69
N ILE A 62 -5.86 -1.95 -9.67
CA ILE A 62 -4.81 -2.68 -8.95
C ILE A 62 -5.40 -3.83 -8.12
N ARG A 63 -6.49 -3.61 -7.41
CA ARG A 63 -7.15 -4.66 -6.62
C ARG A 63 -7.93 -5.67 -7.47
N GLY A 64 -8.33 -5.28 -8.67
CA GLY A 64 -8.99 -6.16 -9.64
C GLY A 64 -8.04 -7.05 -10.45
N THR A 65 -6.73 -6.88 -10.32
CA THR A 65 -5.72 -7.67 -11.03
C THR A 65 -4.83 -8.46 -10.08
N PRO A 66 -4.48 -9.73 -10.40
CA PRO A 66 -3.54 -10.51 -9.59
C PRO A 66 -2.15 -9.86 -9.55
N ILE A 67 -1.49 -9.89 -8.38
CA ILE A 67 -0.15 -9.30 -8.21
C ILE A 67 0.89 -9.90 -9.18
N VAL A 68 0.75 -11.19 -9.51
CA VAL A 68 1.63 -11.87 -10.48
C VAL A 68 1.51 -11.23 -11.87
N VAL A 69 0.30 -10.85 -12.27
CA VAL A 69 0.07 -10.14 -13.55
C VAL A 69 0.70 -8.75 -13.51
N GLN A 70 0.63 -8.07 -12.37
CA GLN A 70 1.22 -6.73 -12.20
C GLN A 70 2.75 -6.78 -12.33
N VAL A 71 3.43 -7.74 -11.66
CA VAL A 71 4.89 -7.86 -11.78
C VAL A 71 5.32 -8.25 -13.19
N MET A 72 4.59 -9.14 -13.85
CA MET A 72 4.84 -9.50 -15.25
C MET A 72 4.68 -8.30 -16.18
N PHE A 73 3.67 -7.48 -15.96
CA PHE A 73 3.45 -6.26 -16.74
C PHE A 73 4.61 -5.27 -16.55
N ILE A 74 5.02 -5.01 -15.31
CA ILE A 74 6.09 -4.06 -15.00
C ILE A 74 7.44 -4.56 -15.54
N TYR A 75 7.74 -5.85 -15.36
CA TYR A 75 9.05 -6.39 -15.71
C TYR A 75 9.22 -6.69 -17.20
N PHE A 76 8.17 -7.12 -17.89
CA PHE A 76 8.24 -7.51 -19.30
C PHE A 76 7.53 -6.53 -20.23
N ALA A 77 6.27 -6.19 -19.95
CA ALA A 77 5.47 -5.42 -20.91
C ALA A 77 5.91 -3.96 -21.01
N LEU A 78 6.27 -3.31 -19.89
CA LEU A 78 6.74 -1.92 -19.94
C LEU A 78 8.05 -1.75 -20.71
N PRO A 79 9.12 -2.56 -20.50
CA PRO A 79 10.33 -2.49 -21.32
C PRO A 79 10.10 -2.84 -22.79
N MET A 80 9.15 -3.72 -23.11
CA MET A 80 8.77 -4.00 -24.51
C MET A 80 8.12 -2.80 -25.20
N ALA A 81 7.28 -2.05 -24.46
CA ALA A 81 6.62 -0.85 -24.98
C ALA A 81 7.56 0.38 -25.04
N PHE A 82 8.55 0.44 -24.14
CA PHE A 82 9.50 1.53 -24.00
C PHE A 82 10.92 0.96 -23.96
N PRO A 83 11.60 0.76 -25.11
CA PRO A 83 12.90 0.07 -25.19
C PRO A 83 14.04 0.72 -24.38
N ASP A 84 13.93 2.01 -24.11
CA ASP A 84 14.90 2.74 -23.27
C ASP A 84 14.69 2.50 -21.76
N LEU A 85 13.56 1.93 -21.38
CA LEU A 85 13.21 1.65 -19.98
C LEU A 85 13.74 0.27 -19.59
N ARG A 86 14.88 0.23 -18.91
CA ARG A 86 15.42 -1.01 -18.34
C ARG A 86 15.05 -1.12 -16.87
N ILE A 87 14.22 -2.11 -16.53
CA ILE A 87 13.80 -2.37 -15.16
C ILE A 87 14.43 -3.69 -14.72
N ASP A 88 15.26 -3.65 -13.68
CA ASP A 88 15.83 -4.85 -13.08
C ASP A 88 14.79 -5.59 -12.22
N PRO A 89 14.98 -6.90 -11.94
CA PRO A 89 14.02 -7.70 -11.20
C PRO A 89 13.72 -7.18 -9.79
N PHE A 90 14.71 -6.62 -9.10
CA PHE A 90 14.53 -6.06 -7.77
C PHE A 90 13.62 -4.84 -7.80
N THR A 91 13.88 -3.90 -8.69
CA THR A 91 13.06 -2.69 -8.90
C THR A 91 11.64 -3.07 -9.30
N ALA A 92 11.47 -4.03 -10.23
CA ALA A 92 10.14 -4.51 -10.62
C ALA A 92 9.36 -5.08 -9.43
N ALA A 93 10.00 -5.88 -8.58
CA ALA A 93 9.38 -6.45 -7.39
C ALA A 93 8.98 -5.36 -6.38
N VAL A 94 9.88 -4.43 -6.05
CA VAL A 94 9.62 -3.33 -5.11
C VAL A 94 8.48 -2.45 -5.62
N VAL A 95 8.50 -2.03 -6.88
CA VAL A 95 7.46 -1.17 -7.46
C VAL A 95 6.10 -1.88 -7.50
N THR A 96 6.09 -3.17 -7.83
CA THR A 96 4.86 -3.96 -7.82
C THR A 96 4.23 -4.01 -6.42
N ILE A 97 5.03 -4.33 -5.39
CA ILE A 97 4.54 -4.39 -4.01
C ILE A 97 4.10 -3.00 -3.54
N MET A 98 4.85 -1.95 -3.88
CA MET A 98 4.48 -0.55 -3.59
C MET A 98 3.10 -0.19 -4.13
N ILE A 99 2.85 -0.45 -5.40
CA ILE A 99 1.60 -0.12 -6.08
C ILE A 99 0.46 -0.98 -5.53
N ASN A 100 0.69 -2.28 -5.39
CA ASN A 100 -0.29 -3.23 -4.89
C ASN A 100 -0.70 -2.91 -3.45
N SER A 101 0.27 -2.85 -2.51
CA SER A 101 0.03 -2.49 -1.11
C SER A 101 -0.60 -1.11 -0.99
N GLY A 102 -0.18 -0.14 -1.83
CA GLY A 102 -0.74 1.20 -1.86
C GLY A 102 -2.24 1.22 -2.14
N ALA A 103 -2.72 0.39 -3.06
CA ALA A 103 -4.15 0.30 -3.36
C ALA A 103 -4.97 -0.30 -2.20
N TYR A 104 -4.45 -1.33 -1.52
CA TYR A 104 -5.09 -1.90 -0.33
C TYR A 104 -5.08 -0.92 0.86
N ILE A 105 -3.94 -0.27 1.12
CA ILE A 105 -3.80 0.74 2.17
C ILE A 105 -4.70 1.95 1.90
N ALA A 106 -4.91 2.34 0.64
CA ALA A 106 -5.84 3.41 0.28
C ALA A 106 -7.27 3.08 0.70
N GLU A 107 -7.71 1.86 0.52
CA GLU A 107 -9.05 1.43 0.93
C GLU A 107 -9.16 1.31 2.47
N ILE A 108 -8.11 0.82 3.14
CA ILE A 108 -8.01 0.84 4.61
C ILE A 108 -8.14 2.28 5.13
N THR A 109 -7.40 3.21 4.54
CA THR A 109 -7.41 4.64 4.89
C THR A 109 -8.82 5.22 4.72
N ARG A 110 -9.43 5.02 3.56
CA ARG A 110 -10.79 5.48 3.29
C ARG A 110 -11.80 4.89 4.28
N GLY A 111 -11.74 3.59 4.52
CA GLY A 111 -12.62 2.88 5.46
C GLY A 111 -12.48 3.40 6.89
N ALA A 112 -11.25 3.61 7.36
CA ALA A 112 -10.99 4.16 8.69
C ALA A 112 -11.56 5.57 8.86
N VAL A 113 -11.36 6.44 7.87
CA VAL A 113 -11.91 7.80 7.87
C VAL A 113 -13.44 7.80 7.90
N LEU A 114 -14.07 7.01 7.03
CA LEU A 114 -15.53 6.93 6.94
C LEU A 114 -16.17 6.26 8.14
N SER A 115 -15.44 5.43 8.88
CA SER A 115 -15.94 4.79 10.12
C SER A 115 -16.08 5.75 11.29
N ILE A 116 -15.49 6.97 11.23
CA ILE A 116 -15.58 7.95 12.29
C ILE A 116 -16.98 8.55 12.31
N ASN A 117 -17.61 8.55 13.49
CA ASN A 117 -18.94 9.10 13.67
C ASN A 117 -18.97 10.58 13.27
N LYS A 118 -20.00 10.97 12.52
CA LYS A 118 -20.22 12.35 12.05
C LYS A 118 -20.25 13.37 13.20
N GLY A 119 -20.69 12.96 14.38
CA GLY A 119 -20.70 13.79 15.58
C GLY A 119 -19.34 14.35 15.97
N PHE A 120 -18.23 13.64 15.73
CA PHE A 120 -16.89 14.21 15.94
C PHE A 120 -16.58 15.38 15.02
N ARG A 121 -17.04 15.31 13.78
CA ARG A 121 -16.91 16.41 12.83
C ARG A 121 -17.78 17.60 13.21
N GLU A 122 -19.03 17.33 13.61
CA GLU A 122 -19.99 18.35 14.03
C GLU A 122 -19.51 19.03 15.31
N ALA A 123 -18.99 18.28 16.28
CA ALA A 123 -18.40 18.83 17.51
C ALA A 123 -17.21 19.75 17.22
N GLY A 124 -16.30 19.36 16.31
CA GLY A 124 -15.19 20.23 15.90
C GLY A 124 -15.67 21.56 15.31
N LEU A 125 -16.67 21.50 14.41
CA LEU A 125 -17.27 22.68 13.80
C LEU A 125 -18.00 23.56 14.84
N ALA A 126 -18.71 22.94 15.80
CA ALA A 126 -19.40 23.65 16.87
C ALA A 126 -18.44 24.39 17.82
N LEU A 127 -17.22 23.88 17.99
CA LEU A 127 -16.13 24.55 18.71
C LEU A 127 -15.45 25.66 17.90
N GLY A 128 -15.95 25.98 16.71
CA GLY A 128 -15.40 27.06 15.86
C GLY A 128 -14.21 26.64 14.99
N LEU A 129 -13.84 25.34 14.97
CA LEU A 129 -12.80 24.87 14.08
C LEU A 129 -13.28 24.91 12.62
N SER A 130 -12.41 25.34 11.72
CA SER A 130 -12.64 25.22 10.28
C SER A 130 -12.69 23.73 9.87
N ARG A 131 -13.20 23.44 8.67
CA ARG A 131 -13.24 22.06 8.13
C ARG A 131 -11.84 21.42 8.07
N ARG A 132 -10.79 22.21 7.75
CA ARG A 132 -9.40 21.73 7.69
C ARG A 132 -8.84 21.44 9.08
N GLU A 133 -9.13 22.30 10.05
CA GLU A 133 -8.70 22.10 11.44
C GLU A 133 -9.43 20.93 12.09
N THR A 134 -10.73 20.79 11.88
CA THR A 134 -11.51 19.61 12.32
C THR A 134 -10.93 18.33 11.72
N LEU A 135 -10.58 18.31 10.42
CA LEU A 135 -9.92 17.16 9.81
C LEU A 135 -8.58 16.86 10.48
N ARG A 136 -7.72 17.89 10.64
CA ARG A 136 -6.36 17.71 11.14
C ARG A 136 -6.30 17.34 12.63
N TYR A 137 -7.11 18.00 13.47
CA TYR A 137 -6.99 17.86 14.92
C TYR A 137 -7.97 16.87 15.54
N VAL A 138 -9.08 16.58 14.87
CA VAL A 138 -10.12 15.67 15.39
C VAL A 138 -10.14 14.36 14.59
N ILE A 139 -10.36 14.44 13.28
CA ILE A 139 -10.61 13.24 12.48
C ILE A 139 -9.33 12.44 12.19
N MET A 140 -8.24 13.11 11.80
CA MET A 140 -7.00 12.44 11.41
C MET A 140 -6.38 11.60 12.54
N PRO A 141 -6.26 12.08 13.78
CA PRO A 141 -5.75 11.26 14.89
C PRO A 141 -6.59 10.01 15.17
N LEU A 142 -7.92 10.14 15.05
CA LEU A 142 -8.85 9.02 15.22
C LEU A 142 -8.74 8.03 14.07
N ALA A 143 -8.64 8.51 12.82
CA ALA A 143 -8.47 7.70 11.63
C ALA A 143 -7.17 6.88 11.70
N LEU A 144 -6.05 7.51 12.05
CA LEU A 144 -4.76 6.84 12.19
C LEU A 144 -4.84 5.67 13.20
N ARG A 145 -5.44 5.88 14.36
CA ARG A 145 -5.63 4.82 15.36
C ARG A 145 -6.47 3.65 14.83
N ARG A 146 -7.49 3.94 14.02
CA ARG A 146 -8.36 2.91 13.41
C ARG A 146 -7.70 2.19 12.24
N MET A 147 -6.70 2.79 11.61
CA MET A 147 -5.93 2.17 10.54
C MET A 147 -4.91 1.15 11.05
N LEU A 148 -4.38 1.32 12.26
CA LEU A 148 -3.28 0.48 12.78
C LEU A 148 -3.58 -1.02 12.74
N PRO A 149 -4.74 -1.54 13.21
CA PRO A 149 -5.02 -2.98 13.17
C PRO A 149 -5.05 -3.54 11.73
N PRO A 150 -5.82 -2.96 10.78
CA PRO A 150 -5.83 -3.48 9.42
C PRO A 150 -4.50 -3.28 8.67
N LEU A 151 -3.70 -2.24 8.99
CA LEU A 151 -2.35 -2.10 8.46
C LEU A 151 -1.43 -3.22 8.96
N GLY A 152 -1.57 -3.62 10.23
CA GLY A 152 -0.84 -4.78 10.76
C GLY A 152 -1.15 -6.06 9.98
N ASN A 153 -2.40 -6.30 9.62
CA ASN A 153 -2.80 -7.43 8.77
C ASN A 153 -2.17 -7.34 7.36
N GLN A 154 -2.07 -6.15 6.79
CA GLN A 154 -1.47 -5.96 5.46
C GLN A 154 0.03 -6.33 5.43
N TRP A 155 0.71 -6.36 6.59
CA TRP A 155 2.12 -6.78 6.69
C TRP A 155 2.31 -8.29 6.73
N ILE A 156 1.26 -9.05 7.02
CA ILE A 156 1.30 -10.50 7.19
C ILE A 156 0.90 -11.24 5.91
N VAL A 157 0.18 -10.58 5.02
CA VAL A 157 -0.30 -11.13 3.75
C VAL A 157 0.70 -10.86 2.63
#